data_a36f0af9f7e167f5f3b1f57bf6e74663
#
_entry.id   a36f0af9f7e167f5f3b1f57bf6e74663
#
_cell.length_a   1.000
_cell.length_b   1.000
_cell.length_c   1.000
_cell.angle_alpha   90.00
_cell.angle_beta   90.00
_cell.angle_gamma   90.00
#
_symmetry.space_group_name_H-M   'P 1'
#
loop_
_entity.id
_entity.type
_entity.pdbx_description
1 polymer ?
#
loop_
_entity_poly.entity_id
_entity_poly.type
_entity_poly.pdbx_seq_one_letter_code
_entity_poly.pdbx_strand_id
1 'polypeptide(L)' 'MDRIEALEERIAHLTRAVEDLSDVVAAQAREVDRLTRLTRLLAEREAEREAGLEAPAANQRPPHW' A
#
# COMPACT_ATOMS: atom_id res chain seq x y z
N MET A 1 -16.31 -42.45 11.90
CA MET A 1 -16.54 -41.41 10.89
C MET A 1 -16.43 -42.04 9.53
N ASP A 2 -17.41 -41.83 8.70
CA ASP A 2 -17.33 -42.42 7.39
C ASP A 2 -16.57 -41.50 6.46
N ARG A 3 -16.41 -42.01 5.23
CA ARG A 3 -15.60 -41.33 4.28
C ARG A 3 -16.19 -39.96 3.88
N ILE A 4 -17.49 -39.92 3.77
CA ILE A 4 -18.18 -38.69 3.37
C ILE A 4 -18.05 -37.64 4.44
N GLU A 5 -18.21 -38.03 5.70
CA GLU A 5 -18.04 -37.09 6.80
C GLU A 5 -16.63 -36.56 6.85
N ALA A 6 -15.63 -37.43 6.63
CA ALA A 6 -14.25 -36.98 6.63
C ALA A 6 -13.99 -35.97 5.51
N LEU A 7 -14.56 -36.23 4.33
CA LEU A 7 -14.41 -35.31 3.22
C LEU A 7 -15.12 -33.98 3.48
N GLU A 8 -16.29 -34.05 4.08
CA GLU A 8 -17.02 -32.83 4.41
C GLU A 8 -16.26 -31.96 5.41
N GLU A 9 -15.60 -32.61 6.36
CA GLU A 9 -14.79 -31.87 7.31
C GLU A 9 -13.62 -31.22 6.64
N ARG A 10 -12.99 -31.91 5.68
CA ARG A 10 -11.89 -31.35 4.96
C ARG A 10 -12.34 -30.16 4.11
N ILE A 11 -13.49 -30.29 3.47
CA ILE A 11 -14.04 -29.22 2.69
C ILE A 11 -14.31 -28.00 3.57
N ALA A 12 -14.91 -28.20 4.72
CA ALA A 12 -15.20 -27.11 5.64
C ALA A 12 -13.91 -26.44 6.11
N HIS A 13 -12.90 -27.26 6.39
CA HIS A 13 -11.62 -26.69 6.81
C HIS A 13 -10.98 -25.87 5.69
N LEU A 14 -10.97 -26.42 4.47
CA LEU A 14 -10.38 -25.71 3.34
C LEU A 14 -11.15 -24.46 2.98
N THR A 15 -12.47 -24.52 3.08
CA THR A 15 -13.30 -23.35 2.83
C THR A 15 -12.94 -22.23 3.79
N ARG A 16 -12.81 -22.59 5.07
CA ARG A 16 -12.45 -21.59 6.07
C ARG A 16 -11.05 -21.03 5.82
N ALA A 17 -10.12 -21.91 5.45
CA ALA A 17 -8.75 -21.46 5.16
C ALA A 17 -8.73 -20.50 3.96
N VAL A 18 -9.53 -20.79 2.93
CA VAL A 18 -9.61 -19.91 1.78
C VAL A 18 -10.22 -18.57 2.16
N GLU A 19 -11.26 -18.59 2.99
CA GLU A 19 -11.88 -17.34 3.43
C GLU A 19 -10.90 -16.51 4.26
N ASP A 20 -10.15 -17.15 5.14
CA ASP A 20 -9.16 -16.44 5.95
C ASP A 20 -8.07 -15.84 5.06
N LEU A 21 -7.61 -16.61 4.08
CA LEU A 21 -6.61 -16.09 3.15
C LEU A 21 -7.15 -14.93 2.33
N SER A 22 -8.41 -15.00 1.94
CA SER A 22 -9.03 -13.90 1.21
C SER A 22 -9.05 -12.64 2.04
N ASP A 23 -9.32 -12.77 3.34
CA ASP A 23 -9.31 -11.61 4.24
C ASP A 23 -7.90 -11.03 4.37
N VAL A 24 -6.91 -11.91 4.46
CA VAL A 24 -5.52 -11.46 4.54
C VAL A 24 -5.12 -10.72 3.28
N VAL A 25 -5.46 -11.27 2.12
CA VAL A 25 -5.13 -10.65 0.85
C VAL A 25 -5.80 -9.28 0.73
N ALA A 26 -7.06 -9.18 1.14
CA ALA A 26 -7.77 -7.90 1.10
C ALA A 26 -7.11 -6.89 2.03
N ALA A 27 -6.69 -7.32 3.22
CA ALA A 27 -6.01 -6.42 4.15
C ALA A 27 -4.67 -5.96 3.58
N GLN A 28 -3.93 -6.87 2.95
CA GLN A 28 -2.66 -6.53 2.35
C GLN A 28 -2.85 -5.56 1.19
N ALA A 29 -3.89 -5.75 0.41
CA ALA A 29 -4.17 -4.85 -0.71
C ALA A 29 -4.44 -3.43 -0.22
N ARG A 30 -5.18 -3.31 0.89
CA ARG A 30 -5.43 -1.99 1.47
C ARG A 30 -4.15 -1.37 1.99
N GLU A 31 -3.29 -2.17 2.58
CA GLU A 31 -2.03 -1.65 3.10
C GLU A 31 -1.10 -1.22 1.97
N VAL A 32 -1.03 -2.00 0.90
CA VAL A 32 -0.23 -1.63 -0.27
C VAL A 32 -0.74 -0.32 -0.86
N ASP A 33 -2.07 -0.17 -0.94
CA ASP A 33 -2.66 1.05 -1.45
C ASP A 33 -2.30 2.26 -0.58
N ARG A 34 -2.37 2.08 0.74
CA ARG A 34 -2.02 3.15 1.67
C ARG A 34 -0.56 3.55 1.51
N LEU A 35 0.32 2.55 1.44
CA LEU A 35 1.76 2.82 1.31
C LEU A 35 2.08 3.46 -0.04
N THR A 36 1.36 3.06 -1.08
CA THR A 36 1.55 3.65 -2.39
C THR A 36 1.20 5.14 -2.36
N ARG A 37 0.09 5.47 -1.71
CA ARG A 37 -0.32 6.88 -1.60
C ARG A 37 0.67 7.68 -0.79
N LEU A 38 1.15 7.13 0.31
CA LEU A 38 2.15 7.83 1.13
C LEU A 38 3.46 8.02 0.38
N THR A 39 3.90 6.99 -0.32
CA THR A 39 5.13 7.07 -1.09
C THR A 39 5.03 8.15 -2.16
N ARG A 40 3.89 8.20 -2.83
CA ARG A 40 3.68 9.21 -3.87
C ARG A 40 3.70 10.61 -3.27
N LEU A 41 3.06 10.78 -2.13
CA LEU A 41 3.04 12.08 -1.48
C LEU A 41 4.45 12.51 -1.06
N LEU A 42 5.23 11.56 -0.52
CA LEU A 42 6.59 11.88 -0.12
C LEU A 42 7.46 12.22 -1.33
N ALA A 43 7.26 11.49 -2.44
CA ALA A 43 8.01 11.76 -3.65
C ALA A 43 7.67 13.15 -4.20
N GLU A 44 6.39 13.53 -4.11
CA GLU A 44 5.99 14.84 -4.56
C GLU A 44 6.60 15.94 -3.69
N ARG A 45 6.62 15.72 -2.38
CA ARG A 45 7.22 16.69 -1.49
C ARG A 45 8.72 16.81 -1.71
N GLU A 46 9.36 15.68 -1.97
CA GLU A 46 10.78 15.70 -2.23
C GLU A 46 11.09 16.43 -3.54
N ALA A 47 10.26 16.21 -4.56
CA ALA A 47 10.41 16.91 -5.82
C ALA A 47 10.24 18.41 -5.64
N GLU A 48 9.26 18.81 -4.82
CA GLU A 48 9.04 20.22 -4.54
C GLU A 48 10.21 20.81 -3.77
N ARG A 49 10.75 20.06 -2.85
CA ARG A 49 11.88 20.54 -2.08
C ARG A 49 13.10 20.72 -2.97
N GLU A 50 13.34 19.79 -3.87
CA GLU A 50 14.43 19.90 -4.80
C GLU A 50 14.22 21.06 -5.76
N ALA A 51 13.02 21.24 -6.23
CA ALA A 51 12.70 22.36 -7.08
C ALA A 51 12.88 23.69 -6.32
N GLY A 52 12.49 23.69 -5.05
CA GLY A 52 12.68 24.86 -4.23
C GLY A 52 14.14 25.19 -4.01
N LEU A 53 14.98 24.19 -3.92
CA LEU A 53 16.39 24.41 -3.77
C LEU A 53 17.01 24.98 -5.04
N GLU A 54 16.53 24.55 -6.18
CA GLU A 54 17.05 25.04 -7.43
C GLU A 54 16.45 26.36 -7.82
N ALA A 55 15.15 26.48 -7.71
CA ALA A 55 14.46 27.69 -8.09
C ALA A 55 14.89 28.87 -7.25
N PRO A 56 15.00 28.75 -5.93
CA PRO A 56 15.45 29.88 -5.16
C PRO A 56 16.84 30.35 -5.54
N ALA A 57 17.69 29.43 -5.92
CA ALA A 57 19.01 29.83 -6.35
C ALA A 57 18.91 30.74 -7.54
N ALA A 58 17.98 30.47 -8.43
CA ALA A 58 17.79 31.32 -9.58
C ALA A 58 16.98 32.53 -9.24
N ASN A 59 16.01 32.38 -8.33
CA ASN A 59 15.12 33.47 -8.05
C ASN A 59 15.59 34.38 -6.98
N GLN A 60 16.53 33.92 -6.24
CA GLN A 60 16.91 34.70 -5.18
C GLN A 60 17.64 35.86 -5.52
N ARG A 61 17.76 36.16 -6.56
CA ARG A 61 18.28 37.18 -6.94
C ARG A 61 17.49 38.09 -6.64
N PRO A 62 17.56 38.74 -5.89
CA PRO A 62 16.76 39.45 -5.50
C PRO A 62 16.78 40.48 -5.66
N PRO A 63 16.33 40.98 -5.50
CA PRO A 63 15.91 41.75 -5.65
C PRO A 63 16.16 42.80 -5.15
N HIS A 64 16.18 43.10 -4.94
CA HIS A 64 16.09 44.00 -4.64
C HIS A 64 16.53 44.50 -4.07
N TRP A 65 16.73 44.28 -4.00
CA TRP A 65 17.06 44.69 -3.40
C TRP A 65 17.51 45.37 -3.44
#